data_feeb8c2c2c57eaa36adfc5e31ff9812e
#
_entry.id   feeb8c2c2c57eaa36adfc5e31ff9812e
#
_cell.length_a   1.000
_cell.length_b   1.000
_cell.length_c   1.000
_cell.angle_alpha   90.00
_cell.angle_beta   90.00
_cell.angle_gamma   90.00
#
_symmetry.space_group_name_H-M   'P 1'
#
loop_
_entity.id
_entity.type
_entity.pdbx_description
1 polymer ?
#
loop_
_entity_poly.entity_id
_entity_poly.type
_entity_poly.pdbx_seq_one_letter_code
_entity_poly.pdbx_strand_id
1 'polypeptide(L)'
;MDPDGDCKITVAGPRLNIEIPGKPHALCIERDQMNAPRVLRQMTGDFVAKVKVIGNFPKGAESQIENRRAFHSAGFVLAMDHKNYIRLEKAEMVAGAQNMTFASFELRDNGVGVRWGNAGEHPLEPKQEHVFLQIEREGGKITASISNDDVKWTKLKPITVDWPATIALGLTAGHNSSDGFKAGFELLSVEEKAVPKK
;
A
#
# COMPACT_ATOMS: atom_id res chain seq x y z
N MET A 1 5.62 12.60 -4.99
CA MET A 1 6.49 12.96 -3.83
C MET A 1 7.51 11.85 -3.67
N ASP A 2 8.76 12.20 -3.64
CA ASP A 2 9.90 11.35 -3.35
C ASP A 2 10.75 12.12 -2.33
N PRO A 3 10.65 11.82 -1.04
CA PRO A 3 11.29 12.62 0.01
C PRO A 3 12.82 12.62 -0.04
N ASP A 4 13.44 11.50 -0.44
CA ASP A 4 14.89 11.38 -0.54
C ASP A 4 15.44 11.81 -1.92
N GLY A 5 14.57 11.93 -2.93
CA GLY A 5 14.92 12.36 -4.28
C GLY A 5 15.72 11.35 -5.09
N ASP A 6 15.70 10.06 -4.71
CA ASP A 6 16.51 9.00 -5.34
C ASP A 6 15.64 7.86 -5.92
N CYS A 7 14.33 7.95 -5.81
CA CYS A 7 13.39 7.05 -6.45
C CYS A 7 13.03 7.55 -7.85
N LYS A 8 12.58 6.65 -8.71
CA LYS A 8 12.14 7.00 -10.04
C LYS A 8 10.64 6.69 -10.21
N ILE A 9 9.85 7.73 -10.40
CA ILE A 9 8.41 7.62 -10.67
C ILE A 9 8.20 7.93 -12.15
N THR A 10 7.64 6.96 -12.89
CA THR A 10 7.42 7.09 -14.35
C THR A 10 6.04 6.60 -14.74
N VAL A 11 5.46 7.26 -15.76
CA VAL A 11 4.21 6.81 -16.41
C VAL A 11 4.57 6.34 -17.82
N ALA A 12 4.19 5.11 -18.14
CA ALA A 12 4.42 4.51 -19.45
C ALA A 12 3.09 3.90 -19.95
N GLY A 13 2.41 4.60 -20.85
CA GLY A 13 1.04 4.26 -21.25
C GLY A 13 0.10 4.24 -20.04
N PRO A 14 -0.66 3.16 -19.83
CA PRO A 14 -1.60 3.05 -18.69
C PRO A 14 -0.93 2.65 -17.37
N ARG A 15 0.40 2.54 -17.32
CA ARG A 15 1.13 2.02 -16.19
C ARG A 15 1.94 3.10 -15.48
N LEU A 16 1.72 3.25 -14.17
CA LEU A 16 2.61 3.96 -13.27
C LEU A 16 3.65 2.99 -12.73
N ASN A 17 4.92 3.37 -12.73
CA ASN A 17 6.00 2.60 -12.11
C ASN A 17 6.66 3.44 -11.01
N ILE A 18 6.98 2.79 -9.91
CA ILE A 18 7.81 3.32 -8.83
C ILE A 18 9.01 2.39 -8.68
N GLU A 19 10.21 2.92 -8.96
CA GLU A 19 11.48 2.21 -8.79
C GLU A 19 12.20 2.81 -7.58
N ILE A 20 12.61 1.97 -6.66
CA ILE A 20 13.23 2.33 -5.39
C ILE A 20 14.64 1.72 -5.36
N PRO A 21 15.68 2.48 -4.99
CA PRO A 21 17.04 1.94 -4.88
C PRO A 21 17.17 0.97 -3.71
N GLY A 22 18.31 0.24 -3.64
CA GLY A 22 18.59 -0.75 -2.61
C GLY A 22 18.93 -0.13 -1.25
N LYS A 23 18.06 0.71 -0.73
CA LYS A 23 18.11 1.25 0.64
C LYS A 23 16.69 1.41 1.20
N PRO A 24 16.50 1.41 2.52
CA PRO A 24 15.17 1.44 3.13
C PRO A 24 14.35 2.66 2.74
N HIS A 25 13.15 2.42 2.23
CA HIS A 25 12.12 3.41 1.97
C HIS A 25 10.80 2.90 2.54
N ALA A 26 10.27 3.56 3.55
CA ALA A 26 9.08 3.07 4.25
C ALA A 26 8.11 4.20 4.63
N LEU A 27 6.86 3.81 4.88
CA LEU A 27 5.88 4.59 5.65
C LEU A 27 5.74 3.90 7.01
N CYS A 28 6.64 4.22 7.94
CA CYS A 28 6.70 3.67 9.27
C CYS A 28 7.06 4.77 10.27
N ILE A 29 6.06 5.54 10.67
CA ILE A 29 6.22 6.68 11.56
C ILE A 29 6.85 6.31 12.91
N GLU A 30 6.60 5.10 13.40
CA GLU A 30 7.14 4.59 14.65
C GLU A 30 8.67 4.44 14.65
N ARG A 31 9.29 4.59 13.47
CA ARG A 31 10.74 4.52 13.25
C ARG A 31 11.29 5.78 12.64
N ASP A 32 10.50 6.83 12.60
CA ASP A 32 10.87 8.06 11.89
C ASP A 32 11.23 7.83 10.40
N GLN A 33 10.62 6.80 9.80
CA GLN A 33 10.80 6.46 8.39
C GLN A 33 9.53 6.81 7.62
N MET A 34 9.53 7.97 6.97
CA MET A 34 8.42 8.47 6.17
C MET A 34 8.86 8.83 4.74
N ASN A 35 9.88 8.12 4.25
CA ASN A 35 10.56 8.41 3.00
C ASN A 35 10.10 7.55 1.80
N ALA A 36 9.11 6.66 1.95
CA ALA A 36 8.57 5.91 0.81
C ALA A 36 8.03 6.86 -0.28
N PRO A 37 8.38 6.62 -1.55
CA PRO A 37 7.85 7.39 -2.68
C PRO A 37 6.35 7.19 -2.83
N ARG A 38 5.63 8.26 -3.18
CA ARG A 38 4.17 8.21 -3.30
C ARG A 38 3.62 9.25 -4.28
N VAL A 39 2.55 8.88 -4.96
CA VAL A 39 1.77 9.75 -5.84
C VAL A 39 0.42 9.95 -5.18
N LEU A 40 0.11 11.17 -4.76
CA LEU A 40 -1.08 11.52 -3.97
C LEU A 40 -1.96 12.51 -4.70
N ARG A 41 -3.29 12.40 -4.49
CA ARG A 41 -4.28 13.42 -4.84
C ARG A 41 -5.23 13.64 -3.66
N GLN A 42 -5.78 14.84 -3.55
CA GLN A 42 -6.83 15.12 -2.57
C GLN A 42 -8.16 14.53 -3.07
N MET A 43 -8.88 13.89 -2.15
CA MET A 43 -10.20 13.33 -2.36
C MET A 43 -11.14 13.88 -1.31
N THR A 44 -12.35 14.25 -1.71
CA THR A 44 -13.39 14.75 -0.79
C THR A 44 -14.61 13.86 -0.86
N GLY A 45 -15.13 13.45 0.31
CA GLY A 45 -16.31 12.60 0.42
C GLY A 45 -16.04 11.12 0.24
N ASP A 46 -17.06 10.42 -0.20
CA ASP A 46 -17.06 8.96 -0.35
C ASP A 46 -16.55 8.55 -1.74
N PHE A 47 -15.81 7.47 -1.83
CA PHE A 47 -15.25 6.97 -3.08
C PHE A 47 -14.97 5.48 -3.04
N VAL A 48 -14.82 4.91 -4.23
CA VAL A 48 -14.21 3.59 -4.46
C VAL A 48 -12.99 3.78 -5.34
N ALA A 49 -11.85 3.25 -4.92
CA ALA A 49 -10.62 3.24 -5.72
C ALA A 49 -10.15 1.80 -5.92
N LYS A 50 -9.74 1.49 -7.15
CA LYS A 50 -9.24 0.16 -7.54
C LYS A 50 -7.94 0.30 -8.32
N VAL A 51 -7.00 -0.64 -8.10
CA VAL A 51 -5.74 -0.72 -8.82
C VAL A 51 -5.27 -2.17 -8.94
N LYS A 52 -4.63 -2.49 -10.07
CA LYS A 52 -3.83 -3.71 -10.24
C LYS A 52 -2.39 -3.41 -9.88
N VAL A 53 -1.88 -4.03 -8.82
CA VAL A 53 -0.50 -3.92 -8.36
C VAL A 53 0.31 -5.05 -8.97
N ILE A 54 1.43 -4.72 -9.61
CA ILE A 54 2.33 -5.65 -10.28
C ILE A 54 3.72 -5.49 -9.67
N GLY A 55 4.37 -6.58 -9.34
CA GLY A 55 5.74 -6.58 -8.87
C GLY A 55 6.18 -7.97 -8.42
N ASN A 56 7.37 -8.34 -8.86
CA ASN A 56 8.12 -9.45 -8.29
C ASN A 56 9.06 -8.90 -7.25
N PHE A 57 9.01 -9.48 -6.08
CA PHE A 57 9.92 -9.11 -5.00
C PHE A 57 11.17 -9.99 -5.07
N PRO A 58 12.38 -9.42 -4.90
CA PRO A 58 13.61 -10.19 -4.94
C PRO A 58 13.60 -11.28 -3.87
N LYS A 59 13.79 -12.54 -4.29
CA LYS A 59 13.98 -13.65 -3.35
C LYS A 59 15.35 -13.55 -2.70
N GLY A 60 15.40 -13.76 -1.39
CA GLY A 60 16.65 -13.80 -0.64
C GLY A 60 17.25 -12.43 -0.32
N ALA A 61 16.52 -11.34 -0.58
CA ALA A 61 16.93 -10.01 -0.17
C ALA A 61 17.18 -9.94 1.35
N GLU A 62 18.26 -9.28 1.74
CA GLU A 62 18.58 -9.02 3.15
C GLU A 62 17.98 -7.70 3.60
N SER A 63 17.51 -7.65 4.86
CA SER A 63 17.07 -6.41 5.47
C SER A 63 18.28 -5.54 5.84
N GLN A 64 18.25 -4.28 5.49
CA GLN A 64 19.21 -3.27 5.96
C GLN A 64 18.84 -2.70 7.34
N ILE A 65 17.74 -3.14 7.91
CA ILE A 65 17.31 -2.75 9.25
C ILE A 65 17.62 -3.92 10.19
N GLU A 66 18.44 -3.65 11.18
CA GLU A 66 18.86 -4.66 12.18
C GLU A 66 17.65 -5.33 12.84
N ASN A 67 17.75 -6.63 13.05
CA ASN A 67 16.71 -7.46 13.67
C ASN A 67 15.35 -7.43 12.96
N ARG A 68 15.34 -7.17 11.63
CA ARG A 68 14.14 -7.19 10.80
C ARG A 68 14.30 -8.14 9.63
N ARG A 69 13.16 -8.68 9.21
CA ARG A 69 13.06 -9.43 7.95
C ARG A 69 13.01 -8.48 6.78
N ALA A 70 13.56 -8.88 5.65
CA ALA A 70 13.37 -8.14 4.41
C ALA A 70 11.87 -8.09 4.06
N PHE A 71 11.42 -6.90 3.70
CA PHE A 71 10.01 -6.60 3.44
C PHE A 71 9.91 -5.69 2.23
N HIS A 72 8.93 -5.97 1.37
CA HIS A 72 8.57 -5.16 0.21
C HIS A 72 7.06 -4.97 0.19
N SER A 73 6.60 -3.81 -0.18
CA SER A 73 5.17 -3.56 -0.34
C SER A 73 4.87 -2.53 -1.41
N ALA A 74 3.68 -2.63 -2.00
CA ALA A 74 3.15 -1.62 -2.92
C ALA A 74 1.62 -1.65 -2.92
N GLY A 75 0.99 -0.49 -3.01
CA GLY A 75 -0.46 -0.38 -3.00
C GLY A 75 -0.98 1.01 -2.74
N PHE A 76 -2.15 1.08 -2.12
CA PHE A 76 -2.80 2.32 -1.72
C PHE A 76 -2.27 2.88 -0.41
N VAL A 77 -2.23 4.20 -0.34
CA VAL A 77 -2.16 4.96 0.90
C VAL A 77 -3.29 5.97 0.96
N LEU A 78 -4.01 5.99 2.09
CA LEU A 78 -4.94 7.05 2.48
C LEU A 78 -4.31 7.78 3.64
N ALA A 79 -4.28 9.11 3.61
CA ALA A 79 -3.69 9.89 4.68
C ALA A 79 -4.50 11.14 4.98
N MET A 80 -4.80 11.34 6.26
CA MET A 80 -5.21 12.62 6.79
C MET A 80 -3.98 13.53 6.93
N ASP A 81 -2.89 12.97 7.47
CA ASP A 81 -1.58 13.60 7.62
C ASP A 81 -0.46 12.56 7.73
N HIS A 82 0.76 12.96 8.13
CA HIS A 82 1.91 12.06 8.24
C HIS A 82 1.84 11.10 9.44
N LYS A 83 0.97 11.33 10.43
CA LYS A 83 0.77 10.47 11.62
C LYS A 83 -0.50 9.64 11.53
N ASN A 84 -1.41 10.00 10.64
CA ASN A 84 -2.72 9.39 10.50
C ASN A 84 -2.91 8.89 9.07
N TYR A 85 -2.65 7.61 8.86
CA TYR A 85 -2.73 7.00 7.53
C TYR A 85 -3.11 5.52 7.55
N ILE A 86 -3.70 5.09 6.47
CA ILE A 86 -4.06 3.70 6.17
C ILE A 86 -3.27 3.26 4.95
N ARG A 87 -2.77 2.01 4.95
CA ARG A 87 -2.18 1.37 3.77
C ARG A 87 -2.93 0.10 3.45
N LEU A 88 -3.19 -0.12 2.16
CA LEU A 88 -3.64 -1.40 1.61
C LEU A 88 -2.65 -1.80 0.52
N GLU A 89 -1.86 -2.82 0.76
CA GLU A 89 -0.71 -3.16 -0.06
C GLU A 89 -0.63 -4.67 -0.35
N LYS A 90 -0.16 -5.03 -1.55
CA LYS A 90 0.51 -6.31 -1.75
C LYS A 90 1.84 -6.22 -1.01
N ALA A 91 2.09 -7.13 -0.12
CA ALA A 91 3.30 -7.18 0.68
C ALA A 91 3.99 -8.54 0.55
N GLU A 92 5.29 -8.53 0.65
CA GLU A 92 6.10 -9.72 0.71
C GLU A 92 7.15 -9.59 1.81
N MET A 93 7.35 -10.65 2.56
CA MET A 93 8.30 -10.69 3.66
C MET A 93 9.10 -11.98 3.60
N VAL A 94 10.40 -11.89 3.77
CA VAL A 94 11.26 -13.08 3.88
C VAL A 94 11.00 -13.80 5.19
N ALA A 95 10.65 -15.08 5.14
CA ALA A 95 10.39 -15.94 6.29
C ALA A 95 11.23 -17.22 6.18
N GLY A 96 12.49 -17.15 6.63
CA GLY A 96 13.45 -18.25 6.46
C GLY A 96 13.82 -18.43 4.99
N ALA A 97 13.69 -19.66 4.47
CA ALA A 97 13.99 -19.97 3.06
C ALA A 97 12.85 -19.64 2.07
N GLN A 98 11.73 -19.13 2.55
CA GLN A 98 10.53 -18.84 1.75
C GLN A 98 10.10 -17.39 1.91
N ASN A 99 9.50 -16.85 0.86
CA ASN A 99 8.81 -15.58 0.93
C ASN A 99 7.34 -15.83 1.26
N MET A 100 6.79 -14.98 2.12
CA MET A 100 5.36 -14.93 2.42
C MET A 100 4.77 -13.74 1.68
N THR A 101 3.85 -14.01 0.75
CA THR A 101 3.11 -12.97 0.03
C THR A 101 1.73 -12.83 0.66
N PHE A 102 1.31 -11.59 0.94
CA PHE A 102 0.03 -11.32 1.60
C PHE A 102 -0.50 -9.93 1.28
N ALA A 103 -1.78 -9.72 1.55
CA ALA A 103 -2.34 -8.38 1.55
C ALA A 103 -2.20 -7.78 2.95
N SER A 104 -1.56 -6.63 3.02
CA SER A 104 -1.38 -5.85 4.26
C SER A 104 -2.40 -4.72 4.29
N PHE A 105 -3.25 -4.68 5.33
CA PHE A 105 -4.20 -3.60 5.56
C PHE A 105 -3.98 -3.02 6.94
N GLU A 106 -3.35 -1.86 7.01
CA GLU A 106 -2.77 -1.28 8.22
C GLU A 106 -3.36 0.11 8.53
N LEU A 107 -3.36 0.46 9.82
CA LEU A 107 -3.73 1.79 10.32
C LEU A 107 -2.64 2.33 11.24
N ARG A 108 -2.26 3.58 11.00
CA ARG A 108 -1.55 4.44 11.97
C ARG A 108 -2.49 5.54 12.41
N ASP A 109 -2.65 5.67 13.72
CA ASP A 109 -3.45 6.70 14.36
C ASP A 109 -2.58 7.45 15.36
N ASN A 110 -2.47 8.77 15.20
CA ASN A 110 -1.60 9.63 16.00
C ASN A 110 -0.14 9.14 16.08
N GLY A 111 0.39 8.57 15.00
CA GLY A 111 1.74 8.05 14.92
C GLY A 111 1.95 6.68 15.57
N VAL A 112 0.87 6.01 15.95
CA VAL A 112 0.92 4.68 16.59
C VAL A 112 0.29 3.64 15.67
N GLY A 113 0.92 2.47 15.55
CA GLY A 113 0.35 1.33 14.84
C GLY A 113 -0.83 0.74 15.60
N VAL A 114 -2.05 1.02 15.16
CA VAL A 114 -3.30 0.50 15.74
C VAL A 114 -3.69 -0.83 15.08
N ARG A 115 -3.44 -0.97 13.80
CA ARG A 115 -3.61 -2.22 13.05
C ARG A 115 -2.39 -2.50 12.20
N TRP A 116 -1.89 -3.71 12.29
CA TRP A 116 -0.75 -4.21 11.56
C TRP A 116 -1.19 -5.22 10.50
N GLY A 117 -0.52 -5.22 9.36
CA GLY A 117 -0.66 -6.27 8.36
C GLY A 117 -0.18 -7.60 8.91
N ASN A 118 -0.94 -8.65 8.67
CA ASN A 118 -0.63 -9.98 9.14
C ASN A 118 -0.61 -10.97 7.97
N ALA A 119 0.56 -11.53 7.68
CA ALA A 119 0.75 -12.48 6.60
C ALA A 119 -0.14 -13.73 6.70
N GLY A 120 -0.51 -14.15 7.92
CA GLY A 120 -1.41 -15.27 8.14
C GLY A 120 -2.88 -14.93 7.95
N GLU A 121 -3.25 -13.65 7.94
CA GLU A 121 -4.66 -13.23 7.87
C GLU A 121 -5.18 -13.19 6.42
N HIS A 122 -4.37 -12.73 5.49
CA HIS A 122 -4.74 -12.58 4.07
C HIS A 122 -3.61 -13.04 3.15
N PRO A 123 -3.27 -14.35 3.16
CA PRO A 123 -2.22 -14.87 2.29
C PRO A 123 -2.61 -14.72 0.82
N LEU A 124 -1.63 -14.41 -0.02
CA LEU A 124 -1.71 -14.43 -1.47
C LEU A 124 -0.87 -15.58 -2.01
N GLU A 125 -1.20 -16.04 -3.21
CA GLU A 125 -0.41 -17.08 -3.86
C GLU A 125 1.07 -16.65 -4.02
N PRO A 126 2.04 -17.46 -3.59
CA PRO A 126 3.45 -17.05 -3.53
C PRO A 126 4.08 -16.65 -4.88
N LYS A 127 3.50 -17.11 -5.99
CA LYS A 127 3.99 -16.82 -7.35
C LYS A 127 3.13 -15.79 -8.08
N GLN A 128 2.19 -15.17 -7.37
CA GLN A 128 1.27 -14.23 -8.00
C GLN A 128 1.98 -12.92 -8.31
N GLU A 129 2.21 -12.67 -9.59
CA GLU A 129 2.87 -11.45 -10.07
C GLU A 129 2.05 -10.19 -9.86
N HIS A 130 0.72 -10.32 -9.72
CA HIS A 130 -0.17 -9.18 -9.51
C HIS A 130 -1.30 -9.50 -8.52
N VAL A 131 -1.88 -8.45 -7.99
CA VAL A 131 -3.11 -8.49 -7.19
C VAL A 131 -3.94 -7.25 -7.52
N PHE A 132 -5.25 -7.39 -7.52
CA PHE A 132 -6.16 -6.26 -7.54
C PHE A 132 -6.50 -5.86 -6.12
N LEU A 133 -6.33 -4.58 -5.83
CA LEU A 133 -6.66 -3.96 -4.55
C LEU A 133 -7.81 -2.98 -4.78
N GLN A 134 -8.79 -3.01 -3.90
CA GLN A 134 -9.88 -2.04 -3.87
C GLN A 134 -9.99 -1.46 -2.47
N ILE A 135 -10.12 -0.15 -2.39
CA ILE A 135 -10.38 0.57 -1.15
C ILE A 135 -11.61 1.44 -1.33
N GLU A 136 -12.49 1.40 -0.37
CA GLU A 136 -13.77 2.11 -0.38
C GLU A 136 -13.88 2.94 0.89
N ARG A 137 -14.30 4.19 0.74
CA ARG A 137 -14.64 5.07 1.84
C ARG A 137 -16.15 5.34 1.86
N GLU A 138 -16.75 5.19 3.04
CA GLU A 138 -18.12 5.60 3.34
C GLU A 138 -18.11 6.33 4.69
N GLY A 139 -18.08 7.66 4.64
CA GLY A 139 -17.86 8.49 5.83
C GLY A 139 -16.53 8.15 6.52
N GLY A 140 -16.60 7.73 7.78
CA GLY A 140 -15.46 7.28 8.56
C GLY A 140 -15.11 5.79 8.38
N LYS A 141 -15.91 5.01 7.63
CA LYS A 141 -15.64 3.59 7.41
C LYS A 141 -14.80 3.37 6.16
N ILE A 142 -13.69 2.69 6.30
CA ILE A 142 -12.80 2.28 5.22
C ILE A 142 -12.86 0.78 5.07
N THR A 143 -13.30 0.31 3.90
CA THR A 143 -13.36 -1.11 3.54
C THR A 143 -12.29 -1.40 2.50
N ALA A 144 -11.54 -2.48 2.68
CA ALA A 144 -10.59 -2.98 1.72
C ALA A 144 -11.06 -4.31 1.15
N SER A 145 -10.72 -4.58 -0.09
CA SER A 145 -10.97 -5.86 -0.77
C SER A 145 -9.77 -6.21 -1.66
N ILE A 146 -9.54 -7.50 -1.83
CA ILE A 146 -8.48 -8.05 -2.68
C ILE A 146 -9.06 -9.04 -3.67
N SER A 147 -8.44 -9.14 -4.84
CA SER A 147 -8.81 -10.11 -5.87
C SER A 147 -7.59 -10.53 -6.68
N ASN A 148 -7.60 -11.77 -7.16
CA ASN A 148 -6.59 -12.30 -8.06
C ASN A 148 -6.97 -12.13 -9.55
N ASP A 149 -8.26 -11.97 -9.83
CA ASP A 149 -8.84 -12.03 -11.18
C ASP A 149 -9.76 -10.84 -11.53
N ASP A 150 -9.89 -9.86 -10.62
CA ASP A 150 -10.82 -8.72 -10.71
C ASP A 150 -12.32 -9.12 -10.74
N VAL A 151 -12.63 -10.38 -10.48
CA VAL A 151 -14.00 -10.94 -10.50
C VAL A 151 -14.42 -11.37 -9.11
N LYS A 152 -13.60 -12.18 -8.44
CA LYS A 152 -13.88 -12.70 -7.10
C LYS A 152 -13.11 -11.86 -6.07
N TRP A 153 -13.85 -11.14 -5.24
CA TRP A 153 -13.31 -10.24 -4.24
C TRP A 153 -13.44 -10.79 -2.82
N THR A 154 -12.35 -10.76 -2.10
CA THR A 154 -12.31 -11.06 -0.66
C THR A 154 -12.29 -9.75 0.11
N LYS A 155 -13.32 -9.50 0.92
CA LYS A 155 -13.39 -8.33 1.80
C LYS A 155 -12.56 -8.55 3.05
N LEU A 156 -11.79 -7.53 3.42
CA LEU A 156 -11.02 -7.51 4.66
C LEU A 156 -11.85 -6.88 5.78
N LYS A 157 -11.45 -7.12 7.03
CA LYS A 157 -12.10 -6.48 8.18
C LYS A 157 -11.98 -4.96 8.06
N PRO A 158 -13.08 -4.21 8.07
CA PRO A 158 -13.04 -2.76 7.87
C PRO A 158 -12.30 -2.04 9.01
N ILE A 159 -11.86 -0.81 8.70
CA ILE A 159 -11.29 0.16 9.64
C ILE A 159 -12.30 1.29 9.79
N THR A 160 -12.47 1.82 11.00
CA THR A 160 -13.26 3.02 11.25
C THR A 160 -12.35 4.10 11.79
N VAL A 161 -12.42 5.30 11.22
CA VAL A 161 -11.62 6.47 11.59
C VAL A 161 -12.54 7.71 11.65
N ASP A 162 -12.16 8.67 12.49
CA ASP A 162 -12.80 9.97 12.55
C ASP A 162 -11.96 11.01 11.80
N TRP A 163 -11.92 10.87 10.48
CA TRP A 163 -11.15 11.75 9.61
C TRP A 163 -12.03 12.75 8.87
N PRO A 164 -11.49 13.92 8.50
CA PRO A 164 -12.23 14.94 7.76
C PRO A 164 -12.71 14.40 6.41
N ALA A 165 -13.68 15.12 5.82
CA ALA A 165 -14.20 14.76 4.50
C ALA A 165 -13.11 14.73 3.42
N THR A 166 -12.12 15.62 3.51
CA THR A 166 -11.00 15.68 2.55
C THR A 166 -9.77 15.00 3.12
N ILE A 167 -9.25 14.02 2.37
CA ILE A 167 -8.03 13.26 2.69
C ILE A 167 -7.19 13.06 1.43
N ALA A 168 -5.93 12.73 1.59
CA ALA A 168 -5.10 12.28 0.48
C ALA A 168 -5.34 10.80 0.18
N LEU A 169 -5.52 10.46 -1.10
CA LEU A 169 -5.51 9.10 -1.64
C LEU A 169 -4.36 8.99 -2.63
N GLY A 170 -3.63 7.89 -2.60
CA GLY A 170 -2.58 7.67 -3.59
C GLY A 170 -2.00 6.28 -3.62
N LEU A 171 -0.93 6.17 -4.39
CA LEU A 171 -0.15 4.95 -4.56
C LEU A 171 1.24 5.13 -3.96
N THR A 172 1.73 4.09 -3.33
CA THR A 172 3.05 4.06 -2.69
C THR A 172 3.71 2.71 -2.88
N ALA A 173 5.02 2.68 -2.74
CA ALA A 173 5.79 1.45 -2.66
C ALA A 173 6.92 1.64 -1.64
N GLY A 174 7.32 0.57 -0.97
CA GLY A 174 8.35 0.63 0.04
C GLY A 174 9.04 -0.71 0.27
N HIS A 175 10.26 -0.65 0.80
CA HIS A 175 11.03 -1.83 1.21
C HIS A 175 12.11 -1.46 2.23
N ASN A 176 12.74 -2.49 2.80
CA ASN A 176 13.88 -2.35 3.70
C ASN A 176 15.07 -3.22 3.30
N SER A 177 15.11 -3.71 2.07
CA SER A 177 16.16 -4.63 1.60
C SER A 177 17.33 -3.91 0.94
N SER A 178 18.44 -4.64 0.76
CA SER A 178 19.61 -4.19 0.02
C SER A 178 19.43 -4.17 -1.50
N ASP A 179 18.40 -4.86 -1.99
CA ASP A 179 18.10 -4.93 -3.42
C ASP A 179 17.09 -3.85 -3.80
N GLY A 180 17.28 -3.23 -4.96
CA GLY A 180 16.32 -2.30 -5.52
C GLY A 180 14.98 -2.98 -5.82
N PHE A 181 13.90 -2.22 -5.75
CA PHE A 181 12.55 -2.71 -5.93
C PHE A 181 11.79 -1.89 -6.98
N LYS A 182 11.00 -2.57 -7.81
CA LYS A 182 10.14 -1.91 -8.79
C LYS A 182 8.71 -2.41 -8.65
N ALA A 183 7.80 -1.49 -8.33
CA ALA A 183 6.37 -1.71 -8.35
C ALA A 183 5.73 -1.11 -9.60
N GLY A 184 4.77 -1.82 -10.19
CA GLY A 184 3.93 -1.34 -11.27
C GLY A 184 2.47 -1.24 -10.83
N PHE A 185 1.76 -0.24 -11.36
CA PHE A 185 0.35 -0.01 -11.08
C PHE A 185 -0.39 0.19 -12.39
N GLU A 186 -1.43 -0.60 -12.61
CA GLU A 186 -2.28 -0.56 -13.81
C GLU A 186 -3.75 -0.49 -13.42
N LEU A 187 -4.60 -0.15 -14.38
CA LEU A 187 -6.06 -0.14 -14.21
C LEU A 187 -6.53 0.68 -12.99
N LEU A 188 -5.81 1.77 -12.68
CA LEU A 188 -6.22 2.67 -11.61
C LEU A 188 -7.55 3.35 -12.00
N SER A 189 -8.57 3.13 -11.19
CA SER A 189 -9.84 3.84 -11.25
C SER A 189 -10.19 4.44 -9.91
N VAL A 190 -10.84 5.60 -9.93
CA VAL A 190 -11.39 6.24 -8.73
C VAL A 190 -12.77 6.76 -9.09
N GLU A 191 -13.79 6.23 -8.43
CA GLU A 191 -15.19 6.61 -8.58
C GLU A 191 -15.65 7.34 -7.32
N GLU A 192 -16.04 8.60 -7.48
CA GLU A 192 -16.65 9.38 -6.41
C GLU A 192 -18.10 8.95 -6.25
N LYS A 193 -18.51 8.66 -5.03
CA LYS A 193 -19.90 8.34 -4.74
C LYS A 193 -20.69 9.64 -4.58
N ALA A 194 -21.82 9.73 -5.27
CA ALA A 194 -22.72 10.88 -5.11
C ALA A 194 -23.17 10.98 -3.65
N VAL A 195 -23.00 12.14 -3.04
CA VAL A 195 -23.57 12.44 -1.73
C VAL A 195 -25.09 12.37 -1.87
N PRO A 196 -25.80 11.53 -1.10
CA PRO A 196 -27.26 11.51 -1.12
C PRO A 196 -27.76 12.94 -0.81
N LYS A 197 -28.49 13.55 -1.73
CA LYS A 197 -29.19 14.81 -1.43
C LYS A 197 -30.16 14.52 -0.29
N LYS A 198 -29.91 15.16 0.86
CA LYS A 198 -30.85 15.15 1.98
C LYS A 198 -32.12 15.89 1.62
#